data_df7779cc73b9b3cbfbd0cdf34d2839b0
#
_entry.id   df7779cc73b9b3cbfbd0cdf34d2839b0
#
_cell.length_a   1.000
_cell.length_b   1.000
_cell.length_c   1.000
_cell.angle_alpha   90.00
_cell.angle_beta   90.00
_cell.angle_gamma   90.00
#
_symmetry.space_group_name_H-M   'P 1'
#
loop_
_entity.id
_entity.type
_entity.pdbx_description
1 polymer ?
#
loop_
_entity_poly.entity_id
_entity_poly.type
_entity_poly.pdbx_seq_one_letter_code
_entity_poly.pdbx_strand_id
1 'polypeptide(L)'
;MKPSTEWWRYLAPLAVIAIIALLPVPAGLENHTWLYFAVFTGVIVGLILEPVPGAVVAMVGISIIAILSPWLLFSPEQLAQPGFKFTAKSLSWAVSGFSNSVIWLIFAAFMFGTGYEKTGLGRRTALFLVKKMGHRTLFLGYAVMFSELILAPVTPSNSARGAGIIYPIIRNLPPLYQSQPNDSSSRSIGSYIMWMGIVADCVTSAIFLTAMAPNLLLIGLMKSASHATLSWGDWFLGMLPLSILLVLLVPWLAYVLYPPVLKSGDQVPRWAETELQAMGPLCSREKRMLGLMVGALVLWIFGGDYIDAAMVGYSVVALMLLLRIISWDDIVSNKAAWNVFFWLASLITLATGLNNTGFISWFGKLLAGSLSGYSPTMVMVALIVVFYLLRYFFASATAYTSALAPMMIAAALAMPEIPLPVFCLMVGAAIGLGSILTPYATGPSPIYYGSGYLPTVDYWRLGAIFGLIFLVLLVITGLLWMPVVLL
;
A
#
# COMPACT_ATOMS: atom_id res chain seq x y z
N MET A 1 7.41 22.02 -23.56
CA MET A 1 8.19 21.22 -22.61
C MET A 1 9.56 20.97 -23.23
N LYS A 2 10.64 21.47 -22.65
CA LYS A 2 11.99 21.10 -23.06
C LYS A 2 12.19 19.63 -22.70
N PRO A 3 12.74 18.77 -23.55
CA PRO A 3 13.19 17.46 -23.15
C PRO A 3 14.37 17.68 -22.21
N SER A 4 14.10 17.64 -20.91
CA SER A 4 15.15 17.72 -19.91
C SER A 4 15.95 16.43 -19.98
N THR A 5 17.22 16.58 -20.06
CA THR A 5 18.36 15.69 -19.99
C THR A 5 18.33 14.69 -18.82
N GLU A 6 17.26 13.91 -18.71
CA GLU A 6 17.16 12.89 -17.64
C GLU A 6 17.49 11.48 -18.18
N TRP A 7 18.28 11.39 -19.26
CA TRP A 7 18.76 10.14 -19.84
C TRP A 7 19.52 9.27 -18.81
N TRP A 8 20.08 9.90 -17.76
CA TRP A 8 20.72 9.17 -16.67
C TRP A 8 19.77 8.23 -15.93
N ARG A 9 18.46 8.53 -15.88
CA ARG A 9 17.45 7.67 -15.27
C ARG A 9 17.26 6.36 -16.04
N TYR A 10 17.54 6.34 -17.34
CA TYR A 10 17.55 5.13 -18.16
C TYR A 10 18.85 4.36 -18.02
N LEU A 11 19.97 5.06 -17.87
CA LEU A 11 21.27 4.43 -17.77
C LEU A 11 21.57 3.87 -16.38
N ALA A 12 21.06 4.48 -15.31
CA ALA A 12 21.34 4.05 -13.95
C ALA A 12 20.90 2.60 -13.68
N PRO A 13 19.71 2.12 -14.07
CA PRO A 13 19.34 0.71 -13.95
C PRO A 13 20.30 -0.23 -14.68
N LEU A 14 20.68 0.13 -15.91
CA LEU A 14 21.61 -0.66 -16.71
C LEU A 14 23.01 -0.67 -16.11
N ALA A 15 23.48 0.46 -15.60
CA ALA A 15 24.75 0.55 -14.90
C ALA A 15 24.79 -0.32 -13.64
N VAL A 16 23.71 -0.33 -12.87
CA VAL A 16 23.59 -1.19 -11.67
C VAL A 16 23.64 -2.68 -12.06
N ILE A 17 22.92 -3.09 -13.11
CA ILE A 17 23.00 -4.46 -13.64
C ILE A 17 24.44 -4.80 -14.00
N ALA A 18 25.11 -3.94 -14.77
CA ALA A 18 26.49 -4.17 -15.22
C ALA A 18 27.48 -4.22 -14.04
N ILE A 19 27.35 -3.30 -13.09
CA ILE A 19 28.22 -3.26 -11.90
C ILE A 19 28.07 -4.56 -11.11
N ILE A 20 26.84 -4.99 -10.77
CA ILE A 20 26.62 -6.20 -9.98
C ILE A 20 27.06 -7.44 -10.76
N ALA A 21 26.77 -7.53 -12.05
CA ALA A 21 27.15 -8.67 -12.89
C ALA A 21 28.68 -8.82 -13.04
N LEU A 22 29.44 -7.72 -12.97
CA LEU A 22 30.91 -7.73 -13.03
C LEU A 22 31.59 -7.98 -11.68
N LEU A 23 30.87 -7.85 -10.58
CA LEU A 23 31.40 -8.21 -9.26
C LEU A 23 31.58 -9.73 -9.14
N PRO A 24 32.57 -10.18 -8.36
CA PRO A 24 32.77 -11.62 -8.12
C PRO A 24 31.53 -12.22 -7.46
N VAL A 25 31.15 -13.41 -7.92
CA VAL A 25 30.01 -14.13 -7.33
C VAL A 25 30.31 -14.43 -5.85
N PRO A 26 29.43 -14.10 -4.93
CA PRO A 26 29.63 -14.39 -3.51
C PRO A 26 29.75 -15.88 -3.24
N ALA A 27 30.55 -16.24 -2.22
CA ALA A 27 30.76 -17.63 -1.84
C ALA A 27 29.42 -18.31 -1.49
N GLY A 28 29.23 -19.53 -2.02
CA GLY A 28 28.01 -20.32 -1.81
C GLY A 28 26.81 -19.92 -2.67
N LEU A 29 26.98 -19.04 -3.65
CA LEU A 29 25.97 -18.67 -4.62
C LEU A 29 26.36 -19.13 -6.03
N GLU A 30 25.40 -19.55 -6.83
CA GLU A 30 25.63 -19.92 -8.22
C GLU A 30 25.63 -18.66 -9.13
N ASN A 31 26.39 -18.75 -10.26
CA ASN A 31 26.53 -17.61 -11.16
C ASN A 31 25.20 -17.13 -11.76
N HIS A 32 24.33 -18.07 -12.16
CA HIS A 32 23.00 -17.69 -12.71
C HIS A 32 22.15 -16.95 -11.69
N THR A 33 22.19 -17.33 -10.42
CA THR A 33 21.51 -16.67 -9.33
C THR A 33 22.01 -15.24 -9.11
N TRP A 34 23.33 -15.04 -9.17
CA TRP A 34 23.95 -13.72 -9.04
C TRP A 34 23.58 -12.79 -10.19
N LEU A 35 23.60 -13.30 -11.42
CA LEU A 35 23.17 -12.55 -12.59
C LEU A 35 21.67 -12.23 -12.56
N TYR A 36 20.84 -13.18 -12.07
CA TYR A 36 19.42 -12.92 -11.83
C TYR A 36 19.24 -11.76 -10.87
N PHE A 37 19.92 -11.81 -9.73
CA PHE A 37 19.88 -10.75 -8.72
C PHE A 37 20.34 -9.40 -9.29
N ALA A 38 21.35 -9.37 -10.15
CA ALA A 38 21.78 -8.14 -10.82
C ALA A 38 20.64 -7.52 -11.65
N VAL A 39 19.94 -8.31 -12.47
CA VAL A 39 18.81 -7.84 -13.27
C VAL A 39 17.65 -7.42 -12.37
N PHE A 40 17.32 -8.21 -11.34
CA PHE A 40 16.29 -7.87 -10.35
C PHE A 40 16.56 -6.50 -9.71
N THR A 41 17.79 -6.28 -9.23
CA THR A 41 18.18 -5.01 -8.61
C THR A 41 18.09 -3.84 -9.60
N GLY A 42 18.49 -4.04 -10.86
CA GLY A 42 18.34 -3.03 -11.90
C GLY A 42 16.87 -2.67 -12.16
N VAL A 43 15.98 -3.67 -12.17
CA VAL A 43 14.53 -3.41 -12.28
C VAL A 43 14.03 -2.59 -11.09
N ILE A 44 14.44 -2.92 -9.86
CA ILE A 44 14.07 -2.13 -8.67
C ILE A 44 14.56 -0.68 -8.78
N VAL A 45 15.81 -0.46 -9.22
CA VAL A 45 16.33 0.90 -9.46
C VAL A 45 15.52 1.60 -10.55
N GLY A 46 15.14 0.92 -11.63
CA GLY A 46 14.28 1.45 -12.67
C GLY A 46 12.89 1.84 -12.15
N LEU A 47 12.32 1.06 -11.23
CA LEU A 47 11.05 1.37 -10.58
C LEU A 47 11.14 2.58 -9.62
N ILE A 48 12.29 2.79 -8.99
CA ILE A 48 12.53 3.95 -8.11
C ILE A 48 12.71 5.23 -8.93
N LEU A 49 13.45 5.15 -10.04
CA LEU A 49 13.77 6.31 -10.87
C LEU A 49 12.66 6.66 -11.87
N GLU A 50 11.77 5.72 -12.17
CA GLU A 50 10.61 5.87 -13.08
C GLU A 50 10.96 6.57 -14.42
N PRO A 51 11.96 6.08 -15.18
CA PRO A 51 12.26 6.64 -16.51
C PRO A 51 11.09 6.45 -17.48
N VAL A 52 10.32 5.38 -17.29
CA VAL A 52 9.05 5.04 -17.94
C VAL A 52 8.08 4.48 -16.91
N PRO A 53 6.78 4.34 -17.19
CA PRO A 53 5.82 3.77 -16.25
C PRO A 53 6.30 2.43 -15.67
N GLY A 54 6.11 2.23 -14.36
CA GLY A 54 6.63 1.07 -13.64
C GLY A 54 6.26 -0.29 -14.26
N ALA A 55 5.05 -0.39 -14.86
CA ALA A 55 4.65 -1.58 -15.60
C ALA A 55 5.59 -1.90 -16.77
N VAL A 56 6.05 -0.87 -17.49
CA VAL A 56 6.98 -1.05 -18.62
C VAL A 56 8.36 -1.50 -18.12
N VAL A 57 8.86 -0.87 -17.04
CA VAL A 57 10.15 -1.28 -16.42
C VAL A 57 10.11 -2.75 -16.04
N ALA A 58 9.05 -3.17 -15.34
CA ALA A 58 8.91 -4.54 -14.87
C ALA A 58 8.74 -5.55 -16.02
N MET A 59 7.96 -5.22 -17.05
CA MET A 59 7.82 -6.05 -18.25
C MET A 59 9.14 -6.21 -19.02
N VAL A 60 9.92 -5.15 -19.14
CA VAL A 60 11.26 -5.21 -19.76
C VAL A 60 12.16 -6.14 -18.96
N GLY A 61 12.16 -6.03 -17.62
CA GLY A 61 12.92 -6.92 -16.76
C GLY A 61 12.57 -8.40 -16.94
N ILE A 62 11.27 -8.72 -16.92
CA ILE A 62 10.79 -10.11 -17.20
C ILE A 62 11.24 -10.57 -18.58
N SER A 63 11.11 -9.72 -19.60
CA SER A 63 11.48 -10.07 -20.97
C SER A 63 12.98 -10.38 -21.08
N ILE A 64 13.83 -9.58 -20.46
CA ILE A 64 15.28 -9.82 -20.41
C ILE A 64 15.57 -11.17 -19.76
N ILE A 65 14.97 -11.44 -18.59
CA ILE A 65 15.20 -12.70 -17.87
C ILE A 65 14.64 -13.89 -18.66
N ALA A 66 13.47 -13.78 -19.26
CA ALA A 66 12.87 -14.86 -20.04
C ALA A 66 13.70 -15.22 -21.29
N ILE A 67 14.21 -14.22 -22.01
CA ILE A 67 15.06 -14.39 -23.18
C ILE A 67 16.41 -14.98 -22.78
N LEU A 68 17.00 -14.48 -21.71
CA LEU A 68 18.30 -14.93 -21.19
C LEU A 68 18.16 -16.04 -20.14
N SER A 69 17.05 -16.75 -20.11
CA SER A 69 16.71 -17.73 -19.07
C SER A 69 17.76 -18.87 -18.89
N PRO A 70 18.47 -19.36 -19.92
CA PRO A 70 19.51 -20.33 -19.70
C PRO A 70 20.68 -19.85 -18.84
N TRP A 71 20.91 -18.56 -18.78
CA TRP A 71 22.00 -17.93 -18.00
C TRP A 71 21.54 -17.28 -16.72
N LEU A 72 20.25 -16.95 -16.60
CA LEU A 72 19.72 -16.17 -15.48
C LEU A 72 18.78 -16.96 -14.58
N LEU A 73 17.95 -17.85 -15.14
CA LEU A 73 16.82 -18.45 -14.43
C LEU A 73 17.04 -19.93 -14.09
N PHE A 74 17.77 -20.66 -14.90
CA PHE A 74 17.94 -22.09 -14.76
C PHE A 74 19.39 -22.47 -14.44
N SER A 75 19.55 -23.43 -13.51
CA SER A 75 20.87 -23.97 -13.22
C SER A 75 21.39 -24.87 -14.36
N PRO A 76 22.71 -25.06 -14.49
CA PRO A 76 23.29 -25.99 -15.46
C PRO A 76 22.73 -27.41 -15.31
N GLU A 77 22.45 -27.86 -14.11
CA GLU A 77 21.87 -29.17 -13.81
C GLU A 77 20.44 -29.30 -14.37
N GLN A 78 19.62 -28.25 -14.22
CA GLN A 78 18.27 -28.22 -14.77
C GLN A 78 18.29 -28.26 -16.30
N LEU A 79 19.20 -27.51 -16.92
CA LEU A 79 19.36 -27.47 -18.38
C LEU A 79 19.82 -28.79 -18.95
N ALA A 80 20.62 -29.59 -18.20
CA ALA A 80 21.11 -30.88 -18.59
C ALA A 80 20.08 -32.02 -18.49
N GLN A 81 18.90 -31.78 -17.87
CA GLN A 81 17.88 -32.81 -17.71
C GLN A 81 17.26 -33.20 -19.07
N PRO A 82 17.12 -34.49 -19.37
CA PRO A 82 16.50 -34.95 -20.59
C PRO A 82 15.06 -34.42 -20.73
N GLY A 83 14.76 -33.78 -21.88
CA GLY A 83 13.44 -33.25 -22.15
C GLY A 83 13.13 -31.88 -21.50
N PHE A 84 14.10 -31.24 -20.83
CA PHE A 84 13.89 -29.89 -20.27
C PHE A 84 13.80 -28.84 -21.39
N LYS A 85 12.61 -28.27 -21.57
CA LYS A 85 12.34 -27.22 -22.56
C LYS A 85 12.39 -25.87 -21.89
N PHE A 86 13.55 -25.24 -21.82
CA PHE A 86 13.73 -23.96 -21.15
C PHE A 86 12.83 -22.85 -21.72
N THR A 87 12.54 -22.84 -23.03
CA THR A 87 11.65 -21.86 -23.67
C THR A 87 10.21 -21.91 -23.13
N ALA A 88 9.67 -23.13 -22.97
CA ALA A 88 8.34 -23.31 -22.39
C ALA A 88 8.31 -22.98 -20.89
N LYS A 89 9.37 -23.36 -20.17
CA LYS A 89 9.51 -23.07 -18.74
C LYS A 89 9.70 -21.58 -18.46
N SER A 90 10.49 -20.88 -19.29
CA SER A 90 10.68 -19.44 -19.15
C SER A 90 9.40 -18.65 -19.44
N LEU A 91 8.60 -19.06 -20.45
CA LEU A 91 7.29 -18.46 -20.70
C LEU A 91 6.34 -18.69 -19.52
N SER A 92 6.25 -19.93 -19.02
CA SER A 92 5.42 -20.27 -17.87
C SER A 92 5.81 -19.43 -16.64
N TRP A 93 7.10 -19.24 -16.41
CA TRP A 93 7.62 -18.38 -15.35
C TRP A 93 7.24 -16.90 -15.62
N ALA A 94 7.47 -16.39 -16.82
CA ALA A 94 7.23 -14.98 -17.16
C ALA A 94 5.78 -14.54 -16.91
N VAL A 95 4.82 -15.44 -17.11
CA VAL A 95 3.38 -15.15 -16.89
C VAL A 95 2.86 -15.63 -15.53
N SER A 96 3.69 -16.25 -14.69
CA SER A 96 3.25 -16.87 -13.44
C SER A 96 2.61 -15.89 -12.46
N GLY A 97 3.09 -14.64 -12.38
CA GLY A 97 2.53 -13.63 -11.53
C GLY A 97 1.09 -13.24 -11.90
N PHE A 98 0.73 -13.35 -13.20
CA PHE A 98 -0.63 -13.02 -13.66
C PHE A 98 -1.70 -14.03 -13.21
N SER A 99 -1.30 -15.23 -12.82
CA SER A 99 -2.19 -16.25 -12.24
C SER A 99 -2.29 -16.15 -10.71
N ASN A 100 -1.57 -15.24 -10.08
CA ASN A 100 -1.63 -15.06 -8.64
C ASN A 100 -2.98 -14.43 -8.22
N SER A 101 -3.69 -15.06 -7.27
CA SER A 101 -5.01 -14.61 -6.79
C SER A 101 -4.98 -13.18 -6.23
N VAL A 102 -3.88 -12.78 -5.59
CA VAL A 102 -3.71 -11.43 -5.03
C VAL A 102 -3.81 -10.35 -6.11
N ILE A 103 -3.31 -10.61 -7.32
CA ILE A 103 -3.35 -9.64 -8.43
C ILE A 103 -4.80 -9.41 -8.89
N TRP A 104 -5.60 -10.45 -8.93
CA TRP A 104 -7.02 -10.36 -9.27
C TRP A 104 -7.84 -9.69 -8.17
N LEU A 105 -7.48 -9.89 -6.90
CA LEU A 105 -8.09 -9.17 -5.78
C LEU A 105 -7.81 -7.66 -5.88
N ILE A 106 -6.57 -7.27 -6.21
CA ILE A 106 -6.21 -5.86 -6.42
C ILE A 106 -7.01 -5.26 -7.57
N PHE A 107 -7.09 -5.96 -8.70
CA PHE A 107 -7.84 -5.52 -9.85
C PHE A 107 -9.34 -5.32 -9.53
N ALA A 108 -9.94 -6.30 -8.84
CA ALA A 108 -11.32 -6.20 -8.39
C ALA A 108 -11.55 -5.01 -7.45
N ALA A 109 -10.63 -4.78 -6.53
CA ALA A 109 -10.71 -3.66 -5.60
C ALA A 109 -10.63 -2.29 -6.32
N PHE A 110 -9.83 -2.16 -7.39
CA PHE A 110 -9.86 -0.95 -8.25
C PHE A 110 -11.23 -0.75 -8.91
N MET A 111 -11.89 -1.83 -9.32
CA MET A 111 -13.24 -1.74 -9.88
C MET A 111 -14.26 -1.31 -8.82
N PHE A 112 -14.12 -1.76 -7.56
CA PHE A 112 -14.93 -1.25 -6.46
C PHE A 112 -14.77 0.26 -6.28
N GLY A 113 -13.52 0.75 -6.31
CA GLY A 113 -13.23 2.19 -6.28
C GLY A 113 -13.96 2.95 -7.39
N THR A 114 -13.93 2.42 -8.62
CA THR A 114 -14.65 3.00 -9.77
C THR A 114 -16.18 3.00 -9.55
N GLY A 115 -16.73 1.92 -9.02
CA GLY A 115 -18.17 1.84 -8.68
C GLY A 115 -18.55 2.84 -7.59
N TYR A 116 -17.70 2.99 -6.61
CA TYR A 116 -17.88 3.96 -5.52
C TYR A 116 -17.90 5.41 -6.02
N GLU A 117 -16.94 5.74 -6.88
CA GLU A 117 -16.83 7.06 -7.51
C GLU A 117 -18.04 7.35 -8.40
N LYS A 118 -18.39 6.43 -9.30
CA LYS A 118 -19.51 6.60 -10.23
C LYS A 118 -20.87 6.69 -9.58
N THR A 119 -21.06 6.04 -8.45
CA THR A 119 -22.32 6.14 -7.69
C THR A 119 -22.38 7.42 -6.85
N GLY A 120 -21.23 8.05 -6.55
CA GLY A 120 -21.15 9.19 -5.62
C GLY A 120 -21.28 8.80 -4.15
N LEU A 121 -21.36 7.49 -3.83
CA LEU A 121 -21.59 6.98 -2.50
C LEU A 121 -20.47 7.44 -1.52
N GLY A 122 -19.21 7.48 -1.98
CA GLY A 122 -18.08 7.96 -1.18
C GLY A 122 -18.23 9.42 -0.75
N ARG A 123 -18.57 10.30 -1.70
CA ARG A 123 -18.82 11.70 -1.41
C ARG A 123 -19.98 11.89 -0.44
N ARG A 124 -21.09 11.17 -0.66
CA ARG A 124 -22.26 11.20 0.22
C ARG A 124 -21.94 10.77 1.65
N THR A 125 -21.16 9.67 1.80
CA THR A 125 -20.75 9.17 3.12
C THR A 125 -19.94 10.21 3.88
N ALA A 126 -18.95 10.82 3.24
CA ALA A 126 -18.11 11.85 3.86
C ALA A 126 -18.92 13.10 4.21
N LEU A 127 -19.76 13.60 3.30
CA LEU A 127 -20.65 14.75 3.56
C LEU A 127 -21.63 14.47 4.71
N PHE A 128 -22.17 13.26 4.79
CA PHE A 128 -23.07 12.87 5.89
C PHE A 128 -22.37 12.93 7.25
N LEU A 129 -21.14 12.42 7.32
CA LEU A 129 -20.33 12.46 8.55
C LEU A 129 -19.95 13.91 8.91
N VAL A 130 -19.53 14.71 7.93
CA VAL A 130 -19.22 16.13 8.10
C VAL A 130 -20.46 16.91 8.59
N LYS A 131 -21.65 16.68 8.02
CA LYS A 131 -22.90 17.26 8.48
C LYS A 131 -23.17 16.90 9.93
N LYS A 132 -23.05 15.60 10.30
CA LYS A 132 -23.44 15.11 11.63
C LYS A 132 -22.43 15.50 12.72
N MET A 133 -21.15 15.57 12.39
CA MET A 133 -20.07 15.73 13.37
C MET A 133 -19.34 17.08 13.25
N GLY A 134 -19.61 17.88 12.23
CA GLY A 134 -18.85 19.09 11.89
C GLY A 134 -19.07 20.31 12.80
N HIS A 135 -19.98 20.27 13.79
CA HIS A 135 -20.24 21.40 14.70
C HIS A 135 -19.05 21.76 15.60
N ARG A 136 -18.25 20.78 15.99
CA ARG A 136 -17.04 20.99 16.79
C ARG A 136 -15.83 20.52 15.98
N THR A 137 -14.75 21.30 16.00
CA THR A 137 -13.56 21.02 15.20
C THR A 137 -12.93 19.68 15.55
N LEU A 138 -12.94 19.26 16.83
CA LEU A 138 -12.49 17.93 17.22
C LEU A 138 -13.32 16.82 16.52
N PHE A 139 -14.64 16.91 16.56
CA PHE A 139 -15.53 15.92 15.95
C PHE A 139 -15.45 15.96 14.42
N LEU A 140 -15.13 17.12 13.83
CA LEU A 140 -14.82 17.21 12.40
C LEU A 140 -13.57 16.40 12.04
N GLY A 141 -12.55 16.38 12.90
CA GLY A 141 -11.40 15.47 12.76
C GLY A 141 -11.82 14.00 12.78
N TYR A 142 -12.73 13.61 13.68
CA TYR A 142 -13.32 12.27 13.67
C TYR A 142 -14.15 11.99 12.42
N ALA A 143 -14.89 12.98 11.90
CA ALA A 143 -15.64 12.82 10.66
C ALA A 143 -14.71 12.50 9.48
N VAL A 144 -13.55 13.14 9.39
CA VAL A 144 -12.52 12.84 8.40
C VAL A 144 -12.00 11.41 8.61
N MET A 145 -11.62 11.04 9.83
CA MET A 145 -11.12 9.69 10.16
C MET A 145 -12.13 8.60 9.81
N PHE A 146 -13.40 8.76 10.20
CA PHE A 146 -14.45 7.78 9.89
C PHE A 146 -14.79 7.75 8.40
N SER A 147 -14.70 8.87 7.69
CA SER A 147 -14.87 8.89 6.24
C SER A 147 -13.79 8.04 5.54
N GLU A 148 -12.53 8.22 5.92
CA GLU A 148 -11.42 7.41 5.45
C GLU A 148 -11.61 5.92 5.81
N LEU A 149 -12.01 5.64 7.07
CA LEU A 149 -12.19 4.27 7.57
C LEU A 149 -13.25 3.48 6.79
N ILE A 150 -14.38 4.11 6.48
CA ILE A 150 -15.48 3.47 5.73
C ILE A 150 -15.08 3.22 4.27
N LEU A 151 -14.29 4.12 3.69
CA LEU A 151 -13.85 4.01 2.30
C LEU A 151 -12.69 3.03 2.10
N ALA A 152 -11.82 2.90 3.12
CA ALA A 152 -10.55 2.18 3.00
C ALA A 152 -10.67 0.71 2.55
N PRO A 153 -11.57 -0.12 3.07
CA PRO A 153 -11.61 -1.54 2.74
C PRO A 153 -11.97 -1.82 1.27
N VAL A 154 -12.59 -0.87 0.60
CA VAL A 154 -13.10 -1.03 -0.79
C VAL A 154 -12.41 -0.10 -1.80
N THR A 155 -11.42 0.68 -1.37
CA THR A 155 -10.67 1.59 -2.24
C THR A 155 -9.17 1.31 -2.11
N PRO A 156 -8.58 0.47 -2.99
CA PRO A 156 -7.21 -0.03 -2.85
C PRO A 156 -6.14 1.00 -3.23
N SER A 157 -6.54 2.19 -3.53
CA SER A 157 -5.66 3.31 -3.80
C SER A 157 -5.92 4.40 -2.75
N ASN A 158 -4.97 4.54 -1.83
CA ASN A 158 -4.99 5.65 -0.87
C ASN A 158 -4.97 7.01 -1.58
N SER A 159 -4.33 7.11 -2.74
CA SER A 159 -4.38 8.33 -3.56
C SER A 159 -5.79 8.63 -4.09
N ALA A 160 -6.49 7.62 -4.60
CA ALA A 160 -7.87 7.80 -5.05
C ALA A 160 -8.81 8.16 -3.88
N ARG A 161 -8.63 7.55 -2.72
CA ARG A 161 -9.42 7.80 -1.52
C ARG A 161 -9.07 9.16 -0.89
N GLY A 162 -7.84 9.34 -0.43
CA GLY A 162 -7.40 10.54 0.28
C GLY A 162 -7.42 11.79 -0.60
N ALA A 163 -6.79 11.73 -1.79
CA ALA A 163 -6.67 12.86 -2.70
C ALA A 163 -7.89 13.03 -3.63
N GLY A 164 -8.52 11.94 -4.05
CA GLY A 164 -9.63 11.97 -5.01
C GLY A 164 -11.00 12.18 -4.39
N ILE A 165 -11.25 11.67 -3.17
CA ILE A 165 -12.56 11.75 -2.53
C ILE A 165 -12.54 12.71 -1.33
N ILE A 166 -11.64 12.50 -0.38
CA ILE A 166 -11.64 13.25 0.89
C ILE A 166 -11.10 14.67 0.72
N TYR A 167 -9.95 14.84 0.07
CA TYR A 167 -9.34 16.16 -0.12
C TYR A 167 -10.27 17.17 -0.82
N PRO A 168 -10.98 16.84 -1.94
CA PRO A 168 -11.93 17.75 -2.56
C PRO A 168 -13.06 18.25 -1.64
N ILE A 169 -13.42 17.44 -0.62
CA ILE A 169 -14.42 17.83 0.37
C ILE A 169 -13.79 18.76 1.41
N ILE A 170 -12.71 18.31 2.05
CA ILE A 170 -12.15 19.04 3.20
C ILE A 170 -11.46 20.34 2.81
N ARG A 171 -10.95 20.47 1.59
CA ARG A 171 -10.34 21.73 1.11
C ARG A 171 -11.34 22.89 1.03
N ASN A 172 -12.65 22.61 0.95
CA ASN A 172 -13.70 23.62 0.93
C ASN A 172 -14.08 24.10 2.33
N LEU A 173 -13.64 23.44 3.40
CA LEU A 173 -14.05 23.76 4.78
C LEU A 173 -13.31 24.97 5.36
N PRO A 174 -11.98 25.13 5.19
CA PRO A 174 -11.27 26.27 5.76
C PRO A 174 -11.77 27.64 5.27
N PRO A 175 -12.04 27.85 3.95
CA PRO A 175 -12.53 29.14 3.46
C PRO A 175 -13.86 29.58 4.09
N LEU A 176 -14.71 28.64 4.52
CA LEU A 176 -15.98 28.96 5.22
C LEU A 176 -15.75 29.72 6.53
N TYR A 177 -14.57 29.59 7.12
CA TYR A 177 -14.16 30.27 8.34
C TYR A 177 -13.00 31.25 8.11
N GLN A 178 -12.86 31.77 6.87
CA GLN A 178 -11.81 32.72 6.49
C GLN A 178 -10.39 32.23 6.79
N SER A 179 -10.20 30.92 6.89
CA SER A 179 -8.88 30.28 7.01
C SER A 179 -8.24 30.17 5.62
N GLN A 180 -7.10 30.83 5.41
CA GLN A 180 -6.44 30.90 4.11
C GLN A 180 -5.09 30.15 4.12
N PRO A 181 -4.65 29.58 2.98
CA PRO A 181 -3.34 28.96 2.89
C PRO A 181 -2.23 30.03 2.91
N ASN A 182 -1.05 29.61 3.38
CA ASN A 182 0.16 30.45 3.45
C ASN A 182 -0.01 31.75 4.27
N ASP A 183 -0.96 31.77 5.19
CA ASP A 183 -1.29 32.90 6.03
C ASP A 183 -1.46 32.47 7.49
N SER A 184 -1.37 33.41 8.43
CA SER A 184 -1.57 33.17 9.86
C SER A 184 -2.96 32.58 10.18
N SER A 185 -3.98 32.92 9.39
CA SER A 185 -5.34 32.39 9.49
C SER A 185 -5.42 30.87 9.18
N SER A 186 -4.39 30.29 8.57
CA SER A 186 -4.33 28.83 8.32
C SER A 186 -4.55 28.02 9.59
N ARG A 187 -4.10 28.54 10.74
CA ARG A 187 -4.26 27.95 12.07
C ARG A 187 -5.69 28.03 12.61
N SER A 188 -6.56 28.80 11.99
CA SER A 188 -7.97 28.84 12.43
C SER A 188 -8.58 27.44 12.40
N ILE A 189 -8.52 26.76 11.26
CA ILE A 189 -9.00 25.38 11.09
C ILE A 189 -8.24 24.63 9.99
N GLY A 190 -7.73 25.32 8.97
CA GLY A 190 -7.16 24.73 7.76
C GLY A 190 -6.00 23.79 8.05
N SER A 191 -5.04 24.22 8.86
CA SER A 191 -3.86 23.40 9.24
C SER A 191 -4.29 22.09 9.92
N TYR A 192 -5.24 22.15 10.85
CA TYR A 192 -5.74 20.97 11.57
C TYR A 192 -6.44 19.99 10.62
N ILE A 193 -7.32 20.48 9.75
CA ILE A 193 -8.09 19.63 8.84
C ILE A 193 -7.19 18.98 7.78
N MET A 194 -6.20 19.71 7.24
CA MET A 194 -5.25 19.15 6.30
C MET A 194 -4.36 18.10 6.94
N TRP A 195 -3.92 18.33 8.20
CA TRP A 195 -3.21 17.32 8.97
C TRP A 195 -4.07 16.08 9.23
N MET A 196 -5.33 16.27 9.61
CA MET A 196 -6.28 15.17 9.81
C MET A 196 -6.51 14.34 8.55
N GLY A 197 -6.60 14.99 7.38
CA GLY A 197 -6.77 14.27 6.11
C GLY A 197 -5.60 13.31 5.83
N ILE A 198 -4.37 13.80 5.98
CA ILE A 198 -3.19 12.97 5.69
C ILE A 198 -2.96 11.88 6.74
N VAL A 199 -3.12 12.20 8.02
CA VAL A 199 -2.90 11.19 9.08
C VAL A 199 -3.99 10.11 9.06
N ALA A 200 -5.24 10.47 8.75
CA ALA A 200 -6.32 9.52 8.60
C ALA A 200 -6.08 8.57 7.41
N ASP A 201 -5.62 9.10 6.27
CA ASP A 201 -5.24 8.26 5.10
C ASP A 201 -4.10 7.28 5.45
N CYS A 202 -3.07 7.73 6.17
CA CYS A 202 -1.96 6.86 6.60
C CYS A 202 -2.44 5.74 7.54
N VAL A 203 -3.26 6.07 8.54
CA VAL A 203 -3.80 5.11 9.51
C VAL A 203 -4.69 4.08 8.80
N THR A 204 -5.66 4.53 8.03
CA THR A 204 -6.63 3.64 7.37
C THR A 204 -6.01 2.78 6.29
N SER A 205 -4.91 3.25 5.68
CA SER A 205 -4.11 2.46 4.73
C SER A 205 -3.45 1.24 5.36
N ALA A 206 -3.17 1.26 6.66
CA ALA A 206 -2.63 0.11 7.39
C ALA A 206 -3.72 -0.87 7.86
N ILE A 207 -4.93 -0.37 8.19
CA ILE A 207 -5.99 -1.13 8.85
C ILE A 207 -6.50 -2.31 8.01
N PHE A 208 -6.68 -2.11 6.72
CA PHE A 208 -7.26 -3.14 5.85
C PHE A 208 -6.28 -3.60 4.79
N LEU A 209 -6.25 -4.89 4.54
CA LEU A 209 -5.41 -5.48 3.49
C LEU A 209 -5.63 -4.79 2.13
N THR A 210 -6.89 -4.53 1.78
CA THR A 210 -7.30 -3.92 0.52
C THR A 210 -7.23 -2.39 0.49
N ALA A 211 -6.76 -1.73 1.57
CA ALA A 211 -6.75 -0.26 1.65
C ALA A 211 -5.67 0.40 0.80
N MET A 212 -4.61 -0.33 0.45
CA MET A 212 -3.57 0.13 -0.47
C MET A 212 -2.88 -1.04 -1.18
N ALA A 213 -2.48 -0.82 -2.44
CA ALA A 213 -1.83 -1.83 -3.26
C ALA A 213 -0.52 -2.42 -2.67
N PRO A 214 0.34 -1.66 -1.99
CA PRO A 214 1.53 -2.20 -1.32
C PRO A 214 1.26 -3.28 -0.27
N ASN A 215 0.13 -3.26 0.43
CA ASN A 215 -0.23 -4.32 1.38
C ASN A 215 -0.43 -5.65 0.65
N LEU A 216 -1.15 -5.61 -0.46
CA LEU A 216 -1.41 -6.77 -1.29
C LEU A 216 -0.13 -7.26 -1.99
N LEU A 217 0.75 -6.34 -2.43
CA LEU A 217 2.08 -6.71 -2.93
C LEU A 217 2.86 -7.50 -1.87
N LEU A 218 2.89 -7.03 -0.62
CA LEU A 218 3.59 -7.71 0.47
C LEU A 218 3.10 -9.15 0.65
N ILE A 219 1.77 -9.36 0.63
CA ILE A 219 1.20 -10.71 0.75
C ILE A 219 1.59 -11.59 -0.45
N GLY A 220 1.59 -11.02 -1.66
CA GLY A 220 2.05 -11.72 -2.85
C GLY A 220 3.53 -12.15 -2.75
N LEU A 221 4.39 -11.27 -2.23
CA LEU A 221 5.81 -11.54 -1.99
C LEU A 221 6.01 -12.62 -0.91
N MET A 222 5.26 -12.53 0.20
CA MET A 222 5.29 -13.55 1.26
C MET A 222 4.90 -14.92 0.72
N LYS A 223 3.81 -15.01 -0.03
CA LYS A 223 3.34 -16.26 -0.66
C LYS A 223 4.38 -16.84 -1.62
N SER A 224 5.06 -15.99 -2.39
CA SER A 224 6.11 -16.42 -3.32
C SER A 224 7.36 -16.92 -2.62
N ALA A 225 7.69 -16.39 -1.44
CA ALA A 225 8.91 -16.74 -0.72
C ALA A 225 8.77 -17.96 0.20
N SER A 226 7.57 -18.20 0.78
CA SER A 226 7.39 -19.17 1.87
C SER A 226 6.17 -20.07 1.74
N HIS A 227 5.32 -19.87 0.72
CA HIS A 227 3.99 -20.48 0.58
C HIS A 227 3.00 -20.12 1.73
N ALA A 228 3.42 -19.35 2.74
CA ALA A 228 2.52 -18.82 3.76
C ALA A 228 1.65 -17.70 3.18
N THR A 229 0.47 -17.52 3.73
CA THR A 229 -0.46 -16.46 3.35
C THR A 229 -1.11 -15.83 4.57
N LEU A 230 -1.55 -14.60 4.45
CA LEU A 230 -2.48 -13.96 5.39
C LEU A 230 -3.78 -13.72 4.64
N SER A 231 -4.87 -14.21 5.18
CA SER A 231 -6.21 -13.92 4.67
C SER A 231 -6.59 -12.46 4.95
N TRP A 232 -7.64 -11.98 4.32
CA TRP A 232 -8.19 -10.66 4.62
C TRP A 232 -8.68 -10.59 6.09
N GLY A 233 -9.26 -11.68 6.59
CA GLY A 233 -9.71 -11.82 7.98
C GLY A 233 -8.55 -11.78 8.97
N ASP A 234 -7.46 -12.52 8.71
CA ASP A 234 -6.24 -12.52 9.54
C ASP A 234 -5.65 -11.13 9.65
N TRP A 235 -5.56 -10.41 8.53
CA TRP A 235 -5.10 -9.03 8.52
C TRP A 235 -5.99 -8.14 9.38
N PHE A 236 -7.30 -8.20 9.16
CA PHE A 236 -8.26 -7.37 9.90
C PHE A 236 -8.23 -7.65 11.40
N LEU A 237 -8.29 -8.93 11.79
CA LEU A 237 -8.27 -9.33 13.21
C LEU A 237 -6.92 -9.01 13.87
N GLY A 238 -5.82 -9.26 13.19
CA GLY A 238 -4.49 -8.93 13.69
C GLY A 238 -4.27 -7.43 13.89
N MET A 239 -4.88 -6.61 13.02
CA MET A 239 -4.81 -5.13 13.12
C MET A 239 -5.85 -4.54 14.08
N LEU A 240 -6.83 -5.29 14.56
CA LEU A 240 -8.03 -4.76 15.22
C LEU A 240 -7.74 -3.87 16.44
N PRO A 241 -6.93 -4.26 17.45
CA PRO A 241 -6.65 -3.41 18.60
C PRO A 241 -5.89 -2.14 18.23
N LEU A 242 -4.88 -2.27 17.36
CA LEU A 242 -4.14 -1.11 16.86
C LEU A 242 -5.05 -0.14 16.12
N SER A 243 -5.96 -0.66 15.31
CA SER A 243 -6.94 0.10 14.55
C SER A 243 -7.88 0.90 15.45
N ILE A 244 -8.48 0.23 16.44
CA ILE A 244 -9.38 0.88 17.40
C ILE A 244 -8.64 2.01 18.13
N LEU A 245 -7.42 1.69 18.60
CA LEU A 245 -6.60 2.65 19.33
C LEU A 245 -6.28 3.88 18.47
N LEU A 246 -5.80 3.67 17.24
CA LEU A 246 -5.42 4.76 16.34
C LEU A 246 -6.62 5.59 15.88
N VAL A 247 -7.74 4.96 15.53
CA VAL A 247 -8.95 5.67 15.08
C VAL A 247 -9.50 6.57 16.17
N LEU A 248 -9.43 6.15 17.44
CA LEU A 248 -9.91 6.95 18.58
C LEU A 248 -8.86 7.98 19.04
N LEU A 249 -7.59 7.60 19.07
CA LEU A 249 -6.53 8.43 19.64
C LEU A 249 -6.06 9.54 18.69
N VAL A 250 -5.95 9.26 17.39
CA VAL A 250 -5.32 10.16 16.44
C VAL A 250 -6.04 11.50 16.28
N PRO A 251 -7.38 11.58 16.12
CA PRO A 251 -8.06 12.87 16.05
C PRO A 251 -7.93 13.68 17.33
N TRP A 252 -7.95 13.02 18.48
CA TRP A 252 -7.75 13.66 19.78
C TRP A 252 -6.30 14.17 19.93
N LEU A 253 -5.30 13.36 19.60
CA LEU A 253 -3.90 13.76 19.62
C LEU A 253 -3.62 14.95 18.69
N ALA A 254 -4.15 14.91 17.46
CA ALA A 254 -4.02 16.01 16.53
C ALA A 254 -4.63 17.31 17.09
N TYR A 255 -5.79 17.20 17.76
CA TYR A 255 -6.44 18.33 18.38
C TYR A 255 -5.65 18.91 19.56
N VAL A 256 -4.98 18.07 20.34
CA VAL A 256 -4.18 18.49 21.51
C VAL A 256 -2.80 19.01 21.09
N LEU A 257 -2.11 18.30 20.21
CA LEU A 257 -0.74 18.63 19.79
C LEU A 257 -0.68 19.74 18.74
N TYR A 258 -1.75 19.89 17.95
CA TYR A 258 -1.85 20.89 16.89
C TYR A 258 -3.24 21.57 16.92
N PRO A 259 -3.58 22.27 18.02
CA PRO A 259 -4.92 22.77 18.25
C PRO A 259 -5.33 23.82 17.22
N PRO A 260 -6.53 23.69 16.61
CA PRO A 260 -7.11 24.76 15.82
C PRO A 260 -7.54 25.91 16.72
N VAL A 261 -7.52 27.15 16.21
CA VAL A 261 -8.04 28.32 16.93
C VAL A 261 -9.55 28.22 17.05
N LEU A 262 -10.22 27.89 15.94
CA LEU A 262 -11.67 27.68 15.91
C LEU A 262 -12.04 26.35 16.56
N LYS A 263 -12.87 26.38 17.59
CA LYS A 263 -13.29 25.19 18.33
C LYS A 263 -14.65 24.65 17.90
N SER A 264 -15.52 25.52 17.38
CA SER A 264 -16.88 25.17 16.94
C SER A 264 -17.39 26.15 15.91
N GLY A 265 -18.36 25.72 15.11
CA GLY A 265 -19.04 26.56 14.13
C GLY A 265 -20.06 25.76 13.32
N ASP A 266 -21.07 26.44 12.80
CA ASP A 266 -22.22 25.83 12.11
C ASP A 266 -22.12 25.94 10.58
N GLN A 267 -21.11 26.64 10.05
CA GLN A 267 -20.98 26.86 8.60
C GLN A 267 -20.68 25.56 7.87
N VAL A 268 -19.80 24.71 8.45
CA VAL A 268 -19.41 23.41 7.84
C VAL A 268 -20.60 22.45 7.79
N PRO A 269 -21.37 22.19 8.87
CA PRO A 269 -22.56 21.35 8.80
C PRO A 269 -23.61 21.86 7.81
N ARG A 270 -23.85 23.17 7.77
CA ARG A 270 -24.80 23.78 6.80
C ARG A 270 -24.35 23.61 5.35
N TRP A 271 -23.07 23.83 5.09
CA TRP A 271 -22.51 23.59 3.76
C TRP A 271 -22.66 22.11 3.36
N ALA A 272 -22.32 21.18 4.24
CA ALA A 272 -22.47 19.76 3.98
C ALA A 272 -23.93 19.34 3.74
N GLU A 273 -24.87 19.97 4.46
CA GLU A 273 -26.31 19.78 4.23
C GLU A 273 -26.75 20.25 2.85
N THR A 274 -26.30 21.43 2.42
CA THR A 274 -26.60 21.97 1.09
C THR A 274 -26.06 21.05 -0.01
N GLU A 275 -24.83 20.56 0.14
CA GLU A 275 -24.22 19.61 -0.80
C GLU A 275 -25.00 18.28 -0.85
N LEU A 276 -25.43 17.76 0.31
CA LEU A 276 -26.26 16.55 0.37
C LEU A 276 -27.64 16.74 -0.26
N GLN A 277 -28.28 17.90 -0.08
CA GLN A 277 -29.54 18.24 -0.72
C GLN A 277 -29.38 18.31 -2.24
N ALA A 278 -28.28 18.90 -2.73
CA ALA A 278 -27.95 18.94 -4.15
C ALA A 278 -27.75 17.54 -4.77
N MET A 279 -27.26 16.56 -3.97
CA MET A 279 -27.15 15.17 -4.39
C MET A 279 -28.49 14.43 -4.45
N GLY A 280 -29.54 14.97 -3.83
CA GLY A 280 -30.85 14.33 -3.73
C GLY A 280 -30.88 13.06 -2.86
N PRO A 281 -31.98 12.30 -2.87
CA PRO A 281 -32.12 11.06 -2.09
C PRO A 281 -31.22 9.94 -2.63
N LEU A 282 -30.95 8.93 -1.79
CA LEU A 282 -30.18 7.74 -2.16
C LEU A 282 -30.85 7.03 -3.38
N CYS A 283 -30.13 7.01 -4.50
CA CYS A 283 -30.59 6.37 -5.70
C CYS A 283 -30.41 4.82 -5.66
N SER A 284 -31.10 4.11 -6.55
CA SER A 284 -31.03 2.64 -6.60
C SER A 284 -29.61 2.11 -6.87
N ARG A 285 -28.78 2.86 -7.62
CA ARG A 285 -27.39 2.47 -7.89
C ARG A 285 -26.54 2.56 -6.63
N GLU A 286 -26.70 3.62 -5.81
CA GLU A 286 -25.99 3.77 -4.53
C GLU A 286 -26.40 2.65 -3.57
N LYS A 287 -27.70 2.31 -3.48
CA LYS A 287 -28.19 1.22 -2.61
C LYS A 287 -27.61 -0.14 -3.02
N ARG A 288 -27.58 -0.44 -4.33
CA ARG A 288 -26.98 -1.68 -4.86
C ARG A 288 -25.49 -1.74 -4.55
N MET A 289 -24.75 -0.64 -4.78
CA MET A 289 -23.32 -0.58 -4.47
C MET A 289 -23.05 -0.77 -2.97
N LEU A 290 -23.83 -0.14 -2.10
CA LEU A 290 -23.74 -0.32 -0.66
C LEU A 290 -23.99 -1.79 -0.26
N GLY A 291 -25.01 -2.43 -0.82
CA GLY A 291 -25.31 -3.85 -0.57
C GLY A 291 -24.17 -4.77 -1.01
N LEU A 292 -23.59 -4.53 -2.18
CA LEU A 292 -22.44 -5.30 -2.66
C LEU A 292 -21.20 -5.12 -1.78
N MET A 293 -20.93 -3.89 -1.30
CA MET A 293 -19.83 -3.63 -0.38
C MET A 293 -19.99 -4.34 0.95
N VAL A 294 -21.16 -4.22 1.56
CA VAL A 294 -21.45 -4.91 2.84
C VAL A 294 -21.33 -6.42 2.65
N GLY A 295 -21.86 -6.97 1.54
CA GLY A 295 -21.73 -8.38 1.20
C GLY A 295 -20.28 -8.82 1.03
N ALA A 296 -19.47 -8.04 0.31
CA ALA A 296 -18.04 -8.32 0.16
C ALA A 296 -17.30 -8.30 1.51
N LEU A 297 -17.54 -7.31 2.36
CA LEU A 297 -16.92 -7.23 3.68
C LEU A 297 -17.30 -8.41 4.58
N VAL A 298 -18.57 -8.80 4.60
CA VAL A 298 -19.03 -9.97 5.36
C VAL A 298 -18.32 -11.23 4.89
N LEU A 299 -18.22 -11.44 3.56
CA LEU A 299 -17.54 -12.59 3.00
C LEU A 299 -16.01 -12.55 3.24
N TRP A 300 -15.38 -11.40 3.22
CA TRP A 300 -13.95 -11.28 3.52
C TRP A 300 -13.64 -11.54 5.01
N ILE A 301 -14.52 -11.11 5.92
CA ILE A 301 -14.31 -11.29 7.36
C ILE A 301 -14.65 -12.72 7.81
N PHE A 302 -15.77 -13.27 7.33
CA PHE A 302 -16.35 -14.51 7.84
C PHE A 302 -16.34 -15.67 6.83
N GLY A 303 -16.04 -15.42 5.56
CA GLY A 303 -16.14 -16.40 4.48
C GLY A 303 -14.81 -17.04 4.08
N GLY A 304 -13.70 -16.71 4.74
CA GLY A 304 -12.36 -17.13 4.33
C GLY A 304 -12.16 -18.65 4.21
N ASP A 305 -12.90 -19.44 4.99
CA ASP A 305 -12.86 -20.91 4.94
C ASP A 305 -13.63 -21.50 3.74
N TYR A 306 -14.50 -20.71 3.11
CA TYR A 306 -15.41 -21.18 2.06
C TYR A 306 -15.08 -20.59 0.68
N ILE A 307 -14.56 -19.37 0.61
CA ILE A 307 -14.33 -18.66 -0.63
C ILE A 307 -13.06 -17.79 -0.54
N ASP A 308 -12.18 -17.91 -1.53
CA ASP A 308 -10.99 -17.06 -1.64
C ASP A 308 -11.38 -15.58 -1.81
N ALA A 309 -10.64 -14.69 -1.15
CA ALA A 309 -10.92 -13.25 -1.17
C ALA A 309 -10.93 -12.65 -2.59
N ALA A 310 -10.09 -13.17 -3.49
CA ALA A 310 -10.08 -12.74 -4.89
C ALA A 310 -11.35 -13.17 -5.62
N MET A 311 -11.90 -14.35 -5.31
CA MET A 311 -13.16 -14.80 -5.89
C MET A 311 -14.35 -13.97 -5.41
N VAL A 312 -14.36 -13.56 -4.13
CA VAL A 312 -15.35 -12.58 -3.64
C VAL A 312 -15.26 -11.29 -4.47
N GLY A 313 -14.06 -10.74 -4.59
CA GLY A 313 -13.82 -9.54 -5.38
C GLY A 313 -14.28 -9.66 -6.83
N TYR A 314 -13.88 -10.74 -7.50
CA TYR A 314 -14.24 -11.02 -8.89
C TYR A 314 -15.76 -11.16 -9.07
N SER A 315 -16.44 -11.88 -8.17
CA SER A 315 -17.89 -12.08 -8.20
C SER A 315 -18.62 -10.75 -8.02
N VAL A 316 -18.17 -9.89 -7.13
CA VAL A 316 -18.78 -8.57 -6.93
C VAL A 316 -18.59 -7.68 -8.17
N VAL A 317 -17.43 -7.73 -8.84
CA VAL A 317 -17.25 -7.00 -10.13
C VAL A 317 -18.23 -7.50 -11.18
N ALA A 318 -18.44 -8.81 -11.31
CA ALA A 318 -19.43 -9.37 -12.21
C ALA A 318 -20.86 -8.89 -11.88
N LEU A 319 -21.22 -8.86 -10.58
CA LEU A 319 -22.51 -8.31 -10.14
C LEU A 319 -22.62 -6.80 -10.39
N MET A 320 -21.56 -6.02 -10.26
CA MET A 320 -21.55 -4.58 -10.58
C MET A 320 -21.84 -4.35 -12.06
N LEU A 321 -21.32 -5.19 -12.95
CA LEU A 321 -21.63 -5.16 -14.39
C LEU A 321 -23.10 -5.52 -14.66
N LEU A 322 -23.57 -6.62 -14.09
CA LEU A 322 -24.97 -7.09 -14.26
C LEU A 322 -25.99 -6.06 -13.71
N LEU A 323 -25.68 -5.45 -12.58
CA LEU A 323 -26.52 -4.42 -11.96
C LEU A 323 -26.31 -3.02 -12.58
N ARG A 324 -25.50 -2.90 -13.61
CA ARG A 324 -25.19 -1.67 -14.33
C ARG A 324 -24.66 -0.54 -13.42
N ILE A 325 -23.88 -0.90 -12.41
CA ILE A 325 -23.16 0.05 -11.55
C ILE A 325 -21.95 0.58 -12.31
N ILE A 326 -21.21 -0.32 -12.95
CA ILE A 326 -20.14 -0.01 -13.91
C ILE A 326 -20.46 -0.65 -15.26
N SER A 327 -19.80 -0.16 -16.30
CA SER A 327 -19.83 -0.73 -17.66
C SER A 327 -18.56 -1.50 -17.96
N TRP A 328 -18.56 -2.31 -19.03
CA TRP A 328 -17.35 -2.94 -19.52
C TRP A 328 -16.28 -1.92 -19.93
N ASP A 329 -16.70 -0.80 -20.53
CA ASP A 329 -15.80 0.29 -20.88
C ASP A 329 -15.09 0.90 -19.68
N ASP A 330 -15.74 0.94 -18.50
CA ASP A 330 -15.10 1.40 -17.27
C ASP A 330 -13.97 0.48 -16.85
N ILE A 331 -14.11 -0.82 -17.05
CA ILE A 331 -13.06 -1.79 -16.78
C ILE A 331 -11.90 -1.60 -17.76
N VAL A 332 -12.19 -1.56 -19.05
CA VAL A 332 -11.16 -1.47 -20.10
C VAL A 332 -10.43 -0.14 -20.07
N SER A 333 -11.12 0.96 -19.78
CA SER A 333 -10.55 2.30 -19.74
C SER A 333 -9.85 2.65 -18.43
N ASN A 334 -9.91 1.80 -17.39
CA ASN A 334 -9.27 2.05 -16.11
C ASN A 334 -7.76 1.85 -16.18
N LYS A 335 -7.05 2.87 -16.70
CA LYS A 335 -5.60 2.85 -16.86
C LYS A 335 -4.85 2.59 -15.55
N ALA A 336 -5.36 3.09 -14.44
CA ALA A 336 -4.73 2.91 -13.13
C ALA A 336 -4.77 1.44 -12.71
N ALA A 337 -5.92 0.77 -12.84
CA ALA A 337 -6.07 -0.64 -12.51
C ALA A 337 -5.18 -1.53 -13.38
N TRP A 338 -5.17 -1.32 -14.69
CA TRP A 338 -4.34 -2.08 -15.62
C TRP A 338 -2.85 -1.85 -15.40
N ASN A 339 -2.42 -0.61 -15.15
CA ASN A 339 -1.03 -0.31 -14.84
C ASN A 339 -0.57 -1.05 -13.58
N VAL A 340 -1.37 -1.01 -12.51
CA VAL A 340 -1.06 -1.71 -11.25
C VAL A 340 -1.11 -3.23 -11.45
N PHE A 341 -2.06 -3.75 -12.21
CA PHE A 341 -2.18 -5.17 -12.54
C PHE A 341 -0.91 -5.71 -13.19
N PHE A 342 -0.46 -5.09 -14.29
CA PHE A 342 0.75 -5.51 -15.00
C PHE A 342 2.00 -5.35 -14.15
N TRP A 343 2.13 -4.25 -13.46
CA TRP A 343 3.29 -3.95 -12.66
C TRP A 343 3.45 -4.92 -11.48
N LEU A 344 2.39 -5.15 -10.71
CA LEU A 344 2.44 -6.07 -9.56
C LEU A 344 2.61 -7.53 -9.99
N ALA A 345 1.91 -7.97 -11.03
CA ALA A 345 2.08 -9.32 -11.56
C ALA A 345 3.54 -9.56 -11.96
N SER A 346 4.14 -8.59 -12.64
CA SER A 346 5.54 -8.65 -13.03
C SER A 346 6.49 -8.70 -11.83
N LEU A 347 6.24 -7.91 -10.79
CA LEU A 347 7.06 -7.93 -9.58
C LEU A 347 6.96 -9.27 -8.83
N ILE A 348 5.77 -9.85 -8.74
CA ILE A 348 5.59 -11.17 -8.13
C ILE A 348 6.34 -12.24 -8.94
N THR A 349 6.28 -12.17 -10.29
CA THR A 349 7.09 -13.06 -11.14
C THR A 349 8.58 -12.93 -10.84
N LEU A 350 9.09 -11.71 -10.78
CA LEU A 350 10.51 -11.43 -10.49
C LEU A 350 10.92 -11.93 -9.09
N ALA A 351 10.09 -11.71 -8.09
CA ALA A 351 10.34 -12.18 -6.72
C ALA A 351 10.30 -13.72 -6.63
N THR A 352 9.36 -14.36 -7.34
CA THR A 352 9.30 -15.82 -7.44
C THR A 352 10.56 -16.38 -8.09
N GLY A 353 11.08 -15.74 -9.14
CA GLY A 353 12.33 -16.13 -9.75
C GLY A 353 13.53 -15.98 -8.82
N LEU A 354 13.58 -14.91 -8.03
CA LEU A 354 14.61 -14.69 -7.02
C LEU A 354 14.63 -15.81 -5.97
N ASN A 355 13.44 -16.30 -5.58
CA ASN A 355 13.31 -17.45 -4.69
C ASN A 355 13.73 -18.76 -5.39
N ASN A 356 13.23 -19.00 -6.60
CA ASN A 356 13.49 -20.23 -7.35
C ASN A 356 14.96 -20.42 -7.73
N THR A 357 15.72 -19.34 -7.95
CA THR A 357 17.16 -19.38 -8.20
C THR A 357 17.99 -19.62 -6.94
N GLY A 358 17.37 -19.63 -5.75
CA GLY A 358 18.04 -19.91 -4.48
C GLY A 358 18.65 -18.68 -3.79
N PHE A 359 18.51 -17.49 -4.32
CA PHE A 359 19.05 -16.26 -3.72
C PHE A 359 18.51 -16.03 -2.31
N ILE A 360 17.21 -16.17 -2.11
CA ILE A 360 16.56 -15.96 -0.80
C ILE A 360 17.13 -16.91 0.26
N SER A 361 17.31 -18.19 -0.09
CA SER A 361 17.88 -19.19 0.81
C SER A 361 19.34 -18.92 1.15
N TRP A 362 20.14 -18.50 0.16
CA TRP A 362 21.52 -18.11 0.39
C TRP A 362 21.64 -16.87 1.28
N PHE A 363 20.89 -15.83 0.97
CA PHE A 363 20.86 -14.59 1.74
C PHE A 363 20.40 -14.83 3.18
N GLY A 364 19.38 -15.69 3.38
CA GLY A 364 18.94 -16.12 4.69
C GLY A 364 20.05 -16.80 5.50
N LYS A 365 20.81 -17.75 4.89
CA LYS A 365 21.95 -18.39 5.56
C LYS A 365 23.05 -17.39 5.94
N LEU A 366 23.33 -16.42 5.08
CA LEU A 366 24.30 -15.36 5.34
C LEU A 366 23.88 -14.51 6.56
N LEU A 367 22.60 -14.14 6.60
CA LEU A 367 22.06 -13.36 7.71
C LEU A 367 21.97 -14.18 9.01
N ALA A 368 21.59 -15.46 8.95
CA ALA A 368 21.50 -16.32 10.13
C ALA A 368 22.83 -16.38 10.90
N GLY A 369 23.94 -16.46 10.16
CA GLY A 369 25.27 -16.41 10.77
C GLY A 369 25.57 -15.11 11.52
N SER A 370 25.11 -13.98 10.98
CA SER A 370 25.29 -12.65 11.58
C SER A 370 24.30 -12.36 12.72
N LEU A 371 23.14 -13.01 12.70
CA LEU A 371 22.07 -12.83 13.69
C LEU A 371 22.14 -13.87 14.84
N SER A 372 23.03 -14.87 14.71
CA SER A 372 23.23 -15.88 15.74
C SER A 372 23.65 -15.21 17.06
N GLY A 373 22.93 -15.51 18.16
CA GLY A 373 23.19 -14.93 19.48
C GLY A 373 22.21 -13.81 19.89
N TYR A 374 21.38 -13.31 18.98
CA TYR A 374 20.32 -12.37 19.33
C TYR A 374 18.97 -13.09 19.49
N SER A 375 18.10 -12.58 20.37
CA SER A 375 16.76 -13.17 20.52
C SER A 375 15.91 -12.90 19.27
N PRO A 376 15.08 -13.86 18.84
CA PRO A 376 14.20 -13.69 17.67
C PRO A 376 13.30 -12.46 17.77
N THR A 377 12.76 -12.19 18.95
CA THR A 377 11.94 -10.99 19.22
C THR A 377 12.73 -9.70 19.01
N MET A 378 13.98 -9.65 19.51
CA MET A 378 14.82 -8.47 19.34
C MET A 378 15.13 -8.22 17.86
N VAL A 379 15.47 -9.28 17.11
CA VAL A 379 15.73 -9.18 15.67
C VAL A 379 14.47 -8.73 14.93
N MET A 380 13.32 -9.32 15.24
CA MET A 380 12.04 -8.94 14.64
C MET A 380 11.73 -7.45 14.85
N VAL A 381 11.86 -6.96 16.08
CA VAL A 381 11.64 -5.54 16.40
C VAL A 381 12.66 -4.65 15.70
N ALA A 382 13.94 -5.02 15.70
CA ALA A 382 14.98 -4.25 15.02
C ALA A 382 14.72 -4.13 13.51
N LEU A 383 14.32 -5.23 12.86
CA LEU A 383 13.97 -5.23 11.44
C LEU A 383 12.76 -4.31 11.14
N ILE A 384 11.74 -4.34 11.99
CA ILE A 384 10.56 -3.46 11.85
C ILE A 384 10.97 -1.98 12.03
N VAL A 385 11.79 -1.67 13.03
CA VAL A 385 12.29 -0.30 13.25
C VAL A 385 13.11 0.19 12.07
N VAL A 386 14.06 -0.62 11.59
CA VAL A 386 14.88 -0.28 10.40
C VAL A 386 13.99 -0.10 9.18
N PHE A 387 13.10 -1.05 8.91
CA PHE A 387 12.15 -0.94 7.81
C PHE A 387 11.34 0.35 7.91
N TYR A 388 10.76 0.67 9.07
CA TYR A 388 9.97 1.87 9.29
C TYR A 388 10.76 3.16 9.03
N LEU A 389 12.00 3.26 9.52
CA LEU A 389 12.86 4.43 9.35
C LEU A 389 13.37 4.59 7.91
N LEU A 390 13.61 3.49 7.18
CA LEU A 390 14.01 3.56 5.78
C LEU A 390 12.94 4.22 4.89
N ARG A 391 11.73 4.44 5.41
CA ARG A 391 10.67 5.20 4.73
C ARG A 391 11.10 6.60 4.30
N TYR A 392 12.02 7.23 5.03
CA TYR A 392 12.55 8.55 4.69
C TYR A 392 13.20 8.64 3.31
N PHE A 393 13.69 7.53 2.78
CA PHE A 393 14.40 7.50 1.49
C PHE A 393 13.48 7.23 0.28
N PHE A 394 12.18 7.03 0.49
CA PHE A 394 11.27 6.63 -0.57
C PHE A 394 10.10 7.60 -0.72
N ALA A 395 9.90 8.11 -1.94
CA ALA A 395 8.77 8.96 -2.28
C ALA A 395 7.50 8.18 -2.68
N SER A 396 7.55 6.85 -2.72
CA SER A 396 6.45 5.98 -3.10
C SER A 396 6.35 4.79 -2.17
N ALA A 397 5.16 4.53 -1.62
CA ALA A 397 4.90 3.36 -0.79
C ALA A 397 5.14 2.07 -1.56
N THR A 398 4.84 2.07 -2.83
CA THR A 398 4.97 0.91 -3.70
C THR A 398 6.43 0.60 -4.03
N ALA A 399 7.22 1.62 -4.40
CA ALA A 399 8.67 1.46 -4.62
C ALA A 399 9.38 1.00 -3.35
N TYR A 400 9.01 1.57 -2.21
CA TYR A 400 9.51 1.17 -0.89
C TYR A 400 9.24 -0.31 -0.59
N THR A 401 7.99 -0.76 -0.74
CA THR A 401 7.62 -2.15 -0.50
C THR A 401 8.32 -3.10 -1.46
N SER A 402 8.39 -2.74 -2.75
CA SER A 402 9.05 -3.56 -3.79
C SER A 402 10.53 -3.75 -3.53
N ALA A 403 11.20 -2.70 -3.08
CA ALA A 403 12.64 -2.72 -2.84
C ALA A 403 13.00 -3.47 -1.55
N LEU A 404 12.25 -3.24 -0.47
CA LEU A 404 12.67 -3.68 0.86
C LEU A 404 11.93 -4.95 1.35
N ALA A 405 10.65 -5.15 0.99
CA ALA A 405 9.90 -6.28 1.52
C ALA A 405 10.52 -7.65 1.20
N PRO A 406 11.06 -7.93 -0.01
CA PRO A 406 11.75 -9.20 -0.27
C PRO A 406 12.92 -9.44 0.68
N MET A 407 13.70 -8.39 1.00
CA MET A 407 14.85 -8.49 1.91
C MET A 407 14.38 -8.71 3.36
N MET A 408 13.31 -8.04 3.78
CA MET A 408 12.72 -8.22 5.11
C MET A 408 12.18 -9.65 5.28
N ILE A 409 11.46 -10.16 4.29
CA ILE A 409 10.96 -11.54 4.31
C ILE A 409 12.13 -12.55 4.36
N ALA A 410 13.18 -12.34 3.56
CA ALA A 410 14.37 -13.19 3.58
C ALA A 410 15.05 -13.17 4.95
N ALA A 411 15.16 -12.00 5.59
CA ALA A 411 15.73 -11.86 6.92
C ALA A 411 14.89 -12.59 8.00
N ALA A 412 13.56 -12.52 7.91
CA ALA A 412 12.68 -13.25 8.81
C ALA A 412 12.78 -14.78 8.60
N LEU A 413 12.86 -15.23 7.36
CA LEU A 413 13.03 -16.65 7.02
C LEU A 413 14.40 -17.21 7.46
N ALA A 414 15.39 -16.35 7.67
CA ALA A 414 16.71 -16.75 8.20
C ALA A 414 16.64 -17.19 9.66
N MET A 415 15.60 -16.81 10.39
CA MET A 415 15.36 -17.19 11.79
C MET A 415 13.98 -17.86 11.89
N PRO A 416 13.92 -19.20 11.86
CA PRO A 416 12.66 -19.96 11.86
C PRO A 416 11.76 -19.68 13.09
N GLU A 417 12.33 -19.17 14.16
CA GLU A 417 11.60 -18.76 15.37
C GLU A 417 10.82 -17.44 15.19
N ILE A 418 11.10 -16.65 14.16
CA ILE A 418 10.31 -15.47 13.84
C ILE A 418 9.03 -15.92 13.11
N PRO A 419 7.85 -15.70 13.70
CA PRO A 419 6.59 -16.08 13.05
C PRO A 419 6.33 -15.18 11.85
N LEU A 420 6.54 -15.72 10.64
CA LEU A 420 6.46 -14.95 9.39
C LEU A 420 5.11 -14.24 9.19
N PRO A 421 3.93 -14.82 9.49
CA PRO A 421 2.66 -14.11 9.37
C PRO A 421 2.60 -12.86 10.26
N VAL A 422 3.04 -12.95 11.51
CA VAL A 422 3.10 -11.82 12.45
C VAL A 422 4.06 -10.75 11.93
N PHE A 423 5.25 -11.15 11.52
CA PHE A 423 6.25 -10.24 10.99
C PHE A 423 5.75 -9.51 9.73
N CYS A 424 5.15 -10.23 8.79
CA CYS A 424 4.61 -9.63 7.56
C CYS A 424 3.43 -8.69 7.87
N LEU A 425 2.58 -9.00 8.84
CA LEU A 425 1.52 -8.08 9.25
C LEU A 425 2.08 -6.79 9.86
N MET A 426 3.13 -6.88 10.68
CA MET A 426 3.83 -5.71 11.23
C MET A 426 4.50 -4.88 10.11
N VAL A 427 5.13 -5.53 9.13
CA VAL A 427 5.69 -4.86 7.93
C VAL A 427 4.58 -4.13 7.17
N GLY A 428 3.44 -4.78 6.93
CA GLY A 428 2.30 -4.18 6.26
C GLY A 428 1.74 -2.96 7.00
N ALA A 429 1.59 -3.05 8.31
CA ALA A 429 1.22 -1.92 9.14
C ALA A 429 2.25 -0.78 9.04
N ALA A 430 3.55 -1.09 9.06
CA ALA A 430 4.63 -0.13 8.92
C ALA A 430 4.61 0.60 7.57
N ILE A 431 4.19 -0.05 6.47
CA ILE A 431 4.04 0.59 5.16
C ILE A 431 3.03 1.74 5.23
N GLY A 432 1.85 1.49 5.78
CA GLY A 432 0.78 2.50 5.91
C GLY A 432 1.15 3.58 6.92
N LEU A 433 1.45 3.19 8.16
CA LEU A 433 1.72 4.10 9.27
C LEU A 433 2.99 4.95 9.07
N GLY A 434 4.05 4.37 8.48
CA GLY A 434 5.28 5.09 8.16
C GLY A 434 5.11 6.17 7.09
N SER A 435 4.00 6.17 6.38
CA SER A 435 3.70 7.17 5.35
C SER A 435 3.50 8.58 5.89
N ILE A 436 3.31 8.75 7.20
CA ILE A 436 3.20 10.07 7.85
C ILE A 436 4.56 10.77 8.03
N LEU A 437 5.67 10.04 7.98
CA LEU A 437 7.00 10.54 8.32
C LEU A 437 7.48 11.67 7.40
N THR A 438 7.06 11.68 6.13
CA THR A 438 7.54 12.67 5.15
C THR A 438 6.41 13.22 4.28
N PRO A 439 6.52 14.48 3.80
CA PRO A 439 5.51 15.10 2.93
C PRO A 439 5.47 14.52 1.51
N TYR A 440 6.25 13.51 1.21
CA TYR A 440 6.34 12.85 -0.10
C TYR A 440 6.20 11.32 -0.04
N ALA A 441 5.95 10.76 1.13
CA ALA A 441 5.97 9.30 1.30
C ALA A 441 4.85 8.57 0.53
N THR A 442 3.74 9.20 0.26
CA THR A 442 2.60 8.61 -0.48
C THR A 442 1.98 9.62 -1.43
N GLY A 443 1.14 9.15 -2.37
CA GLY A 443 0.49 10.01 -3.36
C GLY A 443 -0.34 11.16 -2.76
N PRO A 444 -1.14 10.98 -1.70
CA PRO A 444 -1.86 12.06 -1.05
C PRO A 444 -0.97 13.09 -0.35
N SER A 445 0.17 12.67 0.22
CA SER A 445 1.03 13.54 1.04
C SER A 445 1.40 14.87 0.36
N PRO A 446 1.89 14.88 -0.90
CA PRO A 446 2.21 16.14 -1.59
C PRO A 446 0.99 17.03 -1.82
N ILE A 447 -0.20 16.47 -1.99
CA ILE A 447 -1.43 17.21 -2.26
C ILE A 447 -1.89 17.95 -1.00
N TYR A 448 -1.92 17.27 0.13
CA TYR A 448 -2.27 17.89 1.41
C TYR A 448 -1.22 18.91 1.85
N TYR A 449 0.06 18.57 1.74
CA TYR A 449 1.18 19.45 2.06
C TYR A 449 1.20 20.68 1.12
N GLY A 450 1.05 20.46 -0.18
CA GLY A 450 1.01 21.51 -1.22
C GLY A 450 -0.22 22.42 -1.14
N SER A 451 -1.20 22.08 -0.29
CA SER A 451 -2.37 22.95 -0.06
C SER A 451 -2.03 24.31 0.56
N GLY A 452 -0.82 24.46 1.11
CA GLY A 452 -0.35 25.69 1.75
C GLY A 452 -0.86 25.95 3.17
N TYR A 453 -1.65 25.02 3.74
CA TYR A 453 -2.14 25.14 5.13
C TYR A 453 -1.18 24.58 6.17
N LEU A 454 -0.22 23.73 5.76
CA LEU A 454 0.73 23.05 6.64
C LEU A 454 2.13 23.61 6.44
N PRO A 455 2.65 24.45 7.35
CA PRO A 455 4.03 24.89 7.32
C PRO A 455 5.00 23.70 7.37
N THR A 456 6.12 23.78 6.65
CA THR A 456 7.11 22.71 6.54
C THR A 456 7.60 22.23 7.91
N VAL A 457 7.91 23.15 8.81
CA VAL A 457 8.40 22.83 10.15
C VAL A 457 7.36 22.07 10.96
N ASP A 458 6.08 22.48 10.86
CA ASP A 458 4.99 21.81 11.56
C ASP A 458 4.76 20.40 11.01
N TYR A 459 4.84 20.21 9.68
CA TYR A 459 4.71 18.89 9.08
C TYR A 459 5.77 17.92 9.61
N TRP A 460 7.06 18.32 9.57
CA TRP A 460 8.14 17.47 10.05
C TRP A 460 8.05 17.16 11.54
N ARG A 461 7.70 18.16 12.35
CA ARG A 461 7.50 17.98 13.80
C ARG A 461 6.37 17.00 14.10
N LEU A 462 5.21 17.21 13.49
CA LEU A 462 4.04 16.34 13.68
C LEU A 462 4.29 14.94 13.11
N GLY A 463 4.90 14.85 11.92
CA GLY A 463 5.28 13.57 11.30
C GLY A 463 6.20 12.75 12.19
N ALA A 464 7.19 13.39 12.83
CA ALA A 464 8.09 12.71 13.76
C ALA A 464 7.35 12.24 15.04
N ILE A 465 6.50 13.10 15.63
CA ILE A 465 5.73 12.76 16.85
C ILE A 465 4.75 11.62 16.58
N PHE A 466 3.91 11.77 15.55
CA PHE A 466 2.92 10.74 15.19
C PHE A 466 3.61 9.46 14.72
N GLY A 467 4.67 9.59 13.93
CA GLY A 467 5.46 8.45 13.47
C GLY A 467 6.06 7.64 14.60
N LEU A 468 6.60 8.31 15.65
CA LEU A 468 7.12 7.62 16.83
C LEU A 468 5.99 6.92 17.61
N ILE A 469 4.86 7.59 17.81
CA ILE A 469 3.69 7.01 18.50
C ILE A 469 3.21 5.78 17.73
N PHE A 470 3.09 5.86 16.42
CA PHE A 470 2.65 4.75 15.58
C PHE A 470 3.63 3.57 15.64
N LEU A 471 4.92 3.83 15.59
CA LEU A 471 5.94 2.78 15.70
C LEU A 471 5.88 2.07 17.05
N VAL A 472 5.76 2.82 18.15
CA VAL A 472 5.67 2.23 19.50
C VAL A 472 4.41 1.37 19.63
N LEU A 473 3.25 1.90 19.20
CA LEU A 473 1.98 1.16 19.26
C LEU A 473 2.00 -0.08 18.35
N LEU A 474 2.62 0.02 17.17
CA LEU A 474 2.81 -1.11 16.27
C LEU A 474 3.64 -2.22 16.91
N VAL A 475 4.77 -1.86 17.53
CA VAL A 475 5.64 -2.85 18.20
C VAL A 475 4.89 -3.51 19.37
N ILE A 476 4.21 -2.73 20.21
CA ILE A 476 3.46 -3.26 21.34
C ILE A 476 2.37 -4.23 20.87
N THR A 477 1.54 -3.82 19.91
CA THR A 477 0.45 -4.66 19.40
C THR A 477 0.96 -5.85 18.60
N GLY A 478 2.06 -5.68 17.86
CA GLY A 478 2.73 -6.73 17.13
C GLY A 478 3.29 -7.84 18.00
N LEU A 479 3.77 -7.49 19.19
CA LEU A 479 4.31 -8.47 20.14
C LEU A 479 3.23 -9.12 21.02
N LEU A 480 2.18 -8.38 21.37
CA LEU A 480 1.20 -8.84 22.38
C LEU A 480 -0.07 -9.44 21.75
N TRP A 481 -0.55 -8.89 20.63
CA TRP A 481 -1.84 -9.27 20.05
C TRP A 481 -1.73 -10.10 18.78
N MET A 482 -0.89 -9.66 17.83
CA MET A 482 -0.83 -10.34 16.51
C MET A 482 -0.49 -11.84 16.64
N PRO A 483 0.42 -12.28 17.54
CA PRO A 483 0.65 -13.71 17.76
C PRO A 483 -0.56 -14.47 18.25
N VAL A 484 -1.40 -13.85 19.08
CA VAL A 484 -2.62 -14.50 19.64
C VAL A 484 -3.63 -14.85 18.55
N VAL A 485 -3.65 -14.08 17.47
CA VAL A 485 -4.61 -14.26 16.37
C VAL A 485 -4.04 -15.11 15.25
N LEU A 486 -2.72 -15.04 15.02
CA LEU A 486 -2.08 -15.62 13.82
C LEU A 486 -1.30 -16.91 14.09
N LEU A 487 -1.14 -17.30 15.35
CA LEU A 487 -0.45 -18.53 15.79
C LEU A 487 -1.38 -19.44 16.56
#